data_cf3853be02ca3cb5835a9960ef90c84c
#
_entry.id   cf3853be02ca3cb5835a9960ef90c84c
#
_cell.length_a   1.000
_cell.length_b   1.000
_cell.length_c   1.000
_cell.angle_alpha   90.00
_cell.angle_beta   90.00
_cell.angle_gamma   90.00
#
_symmetry.space_group_name_H-M   'P 1'
#
loop_
_entity.id
_entity.type
_entity.pdbx_description
1 polymer ?
#
loop_
_entity_poly.entity_id
_entity_poly.type
_entity_poly.pdbx_seq_one_letter_code
_entity_poly.pdbx_strand_id
1 'polypeptide(L)'
;MNLPKFIITLDGYFRLGMVNQHKHLLKPGDQCIGGGYYHFDFVSNRIILDRESYDFGRPKWHLIDTLKVPSTYRGMRIVYSYDDSFHDDFNVSEELQIEYYD
;
A
#
# COMPACT_ATOMS: atom_id res chain seq x y z
N MET A 1 -7.89 17.90 4.67
CA MET A 1 -7.03 17.98 3.47
C MET A 1 -6.90 16.61 2.86
N ASN A 2 -7.07 16.49 1.55
CA ASN A 2 -6.86 15.22 0.85
C ASN A 2 -5.38 15.01 0.60
N LEU A 3 -4.89 13.83 0.98
CA LEU A 3 -3.51 13.42 0.81
C LEU A 3 -3.47 12.05 0.14
N PRO A 4 -2.35 11.69 -0.51
CA PRO A 4 -2.19 10.38 -1.12
C PRO A 4 -2.03 9.31 -0.05
N LYS A 5 -3.10 8.59 0.22
CA LYS A 5 -3.18 7.57 1.27
C LYS A 5 -3.45 6.20 0.68
N PHE A 6 -2.94 5.17 1.33
CA PHE A 6 -3.25 3.80 0.97
C PHE A 6 -3.73 3.01 2.17
N ILE A 7 -4.47 1.95 1.89
CA ILE A 7 -4.80 0.90 2.86
C ILE A 7 -4.60 -0.47 2.23
N ILE A 8 -4.43 -1.46 3.08
CA ILE A 8 -4.40 -2.86 2.69
C ILE A 8 -5.41 -3.60 3.54
N THR A 9 -6.27 -4.40 2.89
CA THR A 9 -7.25 -5.20 3.60
C THR A 9 -6.71 -6.59 3.92
N LEU A 10 -7.36 -7.29 4.84
CA LEU A 10 -7.03 -8.68 5.17
C LEU A 10 -7.18 -9.61 3.97
N ASP A 11 -8.07 -9.29 3.04
CA ASP A 11 -8.22 -10.03 1.79
C ASP A 11 -7.14 -9.68 0.74
N GLY A 12 -6.23 -8.78 1.09
CA GLY A 12 -5.10 -8.42 0.24
C GLY A 12 -5.33 -7.26 -0.71
N TYR A 13 -6.49 -6.62 -0.67
CA TYR A 13 -6.75 -5.48 -1.54
C TYR A 13 -5.89 -4.28 -1.16
N PHE A 14 -5.16 -3.79 -2.14
CA PHE A 14 -4.37 -2.57 -2.05
C PHE A 14 -5.18 -1.45 -2.69
N ARG A 15 -5.58 -0.48 -1.89
CA ARG A 15 -6.33 0.67 -2.37
C ARG A 15 -5.60 1.94 -2.05
N LEU A 16 -5.54 2.82 -3.03
CA LEU A 16 -4.92 4.12 -2.84
C LEU A 16 -5.77 5.21 -3.49
N GLY A 17 -5.62 6.40 -2.98
CA GLY A 17 -6.36 7.54 -3.46
C GLY A 17 -6.03 8.80 -2.70
N MET A 18 -6.47 9.92 -3.26
CA MET A 18 -6.37 11.22 -2.61
C MET A 18 -7.60 11.40 -1.73
N VAL A 19 -7.44 11.13 -0.45
CA VAL A 19 -8.56 11.15 0.50
C VAL A 19 -8.20 11.92 1.77
N ASN A 20 -9.23 12.39 2.46
CA ASN A 20 -9.05 13.09 3.72
C ASN A 20 -8.70 12.15 4.87
N GLN A 21 -9.30 10.96 4.87
CA GLN A 21 -9.05 9.95 5.91
C GLN A 21 -8.88 8.58 5.26
N HIS A 22 -8.03 7.74 5.85
CA HIS A 22 -7.79 6.38 5.35
C HIS A 22 -9.07 5.55 5.27
N LYS A 23 -9.99 5.75 6.21
CA LYS A 23 -11.25 5.00 6.23
C LYS A 23 -12.08 5.17 4.97
N HIS A 24 -11.88 6.25 4.23
CA HIS A 24 -12.61 6.48 2.97
C HIS A 24 -12.19 5.51 1.86
N LEU A 25 -11.09 4.78 2.05
CA LEU A 25 -10.65 3.74 1.13
C LEU A 25 -11.21 2.36 1.49
N LEU A 26 -11.88 2.23 2.63
CA LEU A 26 -12.46 0.98 3.08
C LEU A 26 -13.89 0.85 2.58
N LYS A 27 -14.28 -0.37 2.25
CA LYS A 27 -15.66 -0.75 1.92
C LYS A 27 -16.29 -1.42 3.13
N PRO A 28 -17.64 -1.46 3.20
CA PRO A 28 -18.31 -2.18 4.29
C PRO A 28 -17.83 -3.63 4.39
N GLY A 29 -17.50 -4.06 5.61
CA GLY A 29 -16.99 -5.39 5.88
C GLY A 29 -15.49 -5.57 5.72
N ASP A 30 -14.77 -4.59 5.21
CA ASP A 30 -13.31 -4.67 5.10
C ASP A 30 -12.65 -4.66 6.47
N GLN A 31 -11.65 -5.54 6.62
CA GLN A 31 -10.72 -5.50 7.74
C GLN A 31 -9.40 -4.95 7.21
N CYS A 32 -8.86 -3.92 7.86
CA CYS A 32 -7.63 -3.27 7.45
C CYS A 32 -6.44 -3.86 8.21
N ILE A 33 -5.39 -4.24 7.48
CA ILE A 33 -4.15 -4.74 8.10
C ILE A 33 -3.04 -3.71 8.11
N GLY A 34 -3.28 -2.52 7.57
CA GLY A 34 -2.34 -1.42 7.61
C GLY A 34 -2.62 -0.38 6.57
N GLY A 35 -1.96 0.75 6.70
CA GLY A 35 -2.10 1.86 5.78
C GLY A 35 -1.04 2.91 6.00
N GLY A 36 -1.02 3.90 5.16
CA GLY A 36 -0.06 4.99 5.24
C GLY A 36 -0.23 5.94 4.08
N TYR A 37 0.87 6.50 3.68
CA TYR A 37 0.94 7.43 2.55
C TYR A 37 1.70 6.78 1.41
N TYR A 38 1.50 7.26 0.20
CA TYR A 38 2.24 6.79 -0.95
C TYR A 38 2.69 7.97 -1.81
N HIS A 39 3.70 7.72 -2.63
CA HIS A 39 4.04 8.62 -3.71
C HIS A 39 4.59 7.80 -4.88
N PHE A 40 4.50 8.38 -6.08
CA PHE A 40 5.01 7.74 -7.28
C PHE A 40 6.43 8.23 -7.56
N ASP A 41 7.30 7.29 -7.89
CA ASP A 41 8.60 7.58 -8.46
C ASP A 41 8.57 7.12 -9.91
N PHE A 42 8.26 8.05 -10.82
CA PHE A 42 8.11 7.74 -12.23
C PHE A 42 9.44 7.47 -12.94
N VAL A 43 10.53 7.95 -12.37
CA VAL A 43 11.87 7.71 -12.95
C VAL A 43 12.24 6.25 -12.83
N SER A 44 11.99 5.63 -11.68
CA SER A 44 12.26 4.21 -11.45
C SER A 44 11.01 3.33 -11.52
N ASN A 45 9.88 3.89 -11.90
CA ASN A 45 8.60 3.18 -12.08
C ASN A 45 8.17 2.43 -10.82
N ARG A 46 8.13 3.15 -9.69
CA ARG A 46 7.79 2.58 -8.39
C ARG A 46 6.64 3.34 -7.72
N ILE A 47 5.88 2.60 -6.94
CA ILE A 47 4.99 3.16 -5.92
C ILE A 47 5.71 2.98 -4.58
N ILE A 48 6.00 4.06 -3.90
CA ILE A 48 6.69 4.04 -2.63
C ILE A 48 5.67 4.26 -1.52
N LEU A 49 5.54 3.27 -0.65
CA LEU A 49 4.64 3.30 0.49
C LEU A 49 5.39 3.76 1.71
N ASP A 50 4.76 4.66 2.44
CA ASP A 50 5.35 5.24 3.64
C ASP A 50 4.57 4.79 4.86
N ARG A 51 5.29 4.66 5.98
CA ARG A 51 4.75 4.21 7.26
C ARG A 51 3.97 5.27 8.03
N GLU A 52 3.96 6.51 7.60
CA GLU A 52 3.37 7.63 8.36
C GLU A 52 1.84 7.61 8.37
N SER A 53 1.27 6.53 8.88
CA SER A 53 -0.16 6.48 9.16
C SER A 53 -0.36 6.40 10.66
N TYR A 54 -1.08 7.36 11.20
CA TYR A 54 -1.45 7.34 12.61
C TYR A 54 -2.69 6.48 12.86
N ASP A 55 -3.47 6.19 11.82
CA ASP A 55 -4.78 5.54 11.97
C ASP A 55 -4.68 4.02 11.91
N PHE A 56 -3.86 3.46 11.00
CA PHE A 56 -3.86 2.03 10.73
C PHE A 56 -2.51 1.35 10.97
N GLY A 57 -1.46 2.15 11.18
CA GLY A 57 -0.14 1.62 11.47
C GLY A 57 0.53 0.91 10.30
N ARG A 58 1.65 0.27 10.59
CA ARG A 58 2.42 -0.47 9.59
C ARG A 58 1.63 -1.66 9.08
N PRO A 59 1.66 -1.93 7.77
CA PRO A 59 1.02 -3.12 7.24
C PRO A 59 1.58 -4.40 7.86
N LYS A 60 0.67 -5.29 8.22
CA LYS A 60 1.01 -6.62 8.75
C LYS A 60 1.15 -7.60 7.59
N TRP A 61 2.23 -7.45 6.83
CA TRP A 61 2.46 -8.19 5.59
C TRP A 61 2.37 -9.70 5.75
N HIS A 62 2.70 -10.21 6.94
CA HIS A 62 2.66 -11.65 7.22
C HIS A 62 1.25 -12.25 7.20
N LEU A 63 0.23 -11.42 7.18
CA LEU A 63 -1.16 -11.88 7.16
C LEU A 63 -1.68 -12.17 5.74
N ILE A 64 -0.94 -11.79 4.71
CA ILE A 64 -1.36 -11.98 3.33
C ILE A 64 -0.25 -12.61 2.50
N ASP A 65 -0.61 -13.39 1.48
CA ASP A 65 0.33 -13.96 0.51
C ASP A 65 0.26 -13.24 -0.83
N THR A 66 -0.88 -12.66 -1.14
CA THR A 66 -1.15 -12.01 -2.41
C THR A 66 -1.62 -10.59 -2.17
N LEU A 67 -1.03 -9.64 -2.89
CA LEU A 67 -1.49 -8.27 -2.92
C LEU A 67 -2.29 -8.06 -4.20
N LYS A 68 -3.53 -7.61 -4.06
CA LYS A 68 -4.42 -7.33 -5.17
C LYS A 68 -4.33 -5.84 -5.49
N VAL A 69 -3.79 -5.54 -6.65
CA VAL A 69 -3.42 -4.18 -7.05
C VAL A 69 -4.31 -3.72 -8.20
N PRO A 70 -4.80 -2.48 -8.20
CA PRO A 70 -5.53 -1.97 -9.36
C PRO A 70 -4.70 -2.09 -10.63
N SER A 71 -5.33 -2.56 -11.71
CA SER A 71 -4.63 -2.82 -12.97
C SER A 71 -3.98 -1.59 -13.58
N THR A 72 -4.45 -0.40 -13.22
CA THR A 72 -3.84 0.87 -13.59
C THR A 72 -2.35 0.93 -13.24
N TYR A 73 -1.93 0.24 -12.19
CA TYR A 73 -0.56 0.27 -11.70
C TYR A 73 0.26 -0.94 -12.16
N ARG A 74 -0.23 -1.67 -13.16
CA ARG A 74 0.49 -2.82 -13.72
C ARG A 74 1.85 -2.39 -14.22
N GLY A 75 2.88 -3.15 -13.84
CA GLY A 75 4.25 -2.88 -14.23
C GLY A 75 5.04 -1.99 -13.27
N MET A 76 4.37 -1.35 -12.31
CA MET A 76 5.07 -0.58 -11.27
C MET A 76 5.51 -1.50 -10.13
N ARG A 77 6.72 -1.29 -9.63
CA ARG A 77 7.15 -1.97 -8.41
C ARG A 77 6.58 -1.26 -7.20
N ILE A 78 6.24 -2.04 -6.18
CA ILE A 78 5.70 -1.52 -4.93
C ILE A 78 6.73 -1.78 -3.84
N VAL A 79 7.16 -0.71 -3.17
CA VAL A 79 8.18 -0.77 -2.12
C VAL A 79 7.63 -0.09 -0.87
N TYR A 80 7.75 -0.74 0.26
CA TYR A 80 7.37 -0.18 1.55
C TYR A 80 8.61 0.27 2.31
N SER A 81 8.66 1.55 2.66
CA SER A 81 9.77 2.14 3.39
C SER A 81 9.48 2.05 4.89
N TYR A 82 10.22 1.16 5.58
CA TYR A 82 10.02 0.92 7.01
C TYR A 82 10.45 2.07 7.88
N ASP A 83 11.52 2.73 7.47
CA ASP A 83 12.19 3.68 8.32
C ASP A 83 12.95 4.71 7.49
N ASP A 84 13.30 5.82 8.09
CA ASP A 84 14.25 6.77 7.52
C ASP A 84 15.67 6.19 7.43
N SER A 85 15.92 5.05 8.06
CA SER A 85 17.17 4.34 7.90
C SER A 85 17.15 3.57 6.58
N PHE A 86 18.22 3.70 5.83
CA PHE A 86 18.38 3.25 4.45
C PHE A 86 18.38 1.73 4.24
N HIS A 87 18.05 0.92 5.25
CA HIS A 87 18.48 -0.47 5.20
C HIS A 87 17.39 -1.52 5.03
N ASP A 88 16.12 -1.16 5.21
CA ASP A 88 15.10 -2.19 5.37
C ASP A 88 13.80 -1.90 4.63
N ASP A 89 13.92 -1.46 3.37
CA ASP A 89 12.75 -1.39 2.52
C ASP A 89 12.22 -2.78 2.26
N PHE A 90 10.92 -2.97 2.46
CA PHE A 90 10.24 -4.19 2.10
C PHE A 90 9.82 -4.10 0.62
N ASN A 91 10.38 -4.96 -0.21
CA ASN A 91 10.02 -4.99 -1.63
C ASN A 91 8.80 -5.86 -1.81
N VAL A 92 7.62 -5.23 -1.77
CA VAL A 92 6.34 -5.92 -1.83
C VAL A 92 6.22 -6.74 -3.11
N SER A 93 6.69 -6.19 -4.22
CA SER A 93 6.59 -6.85 -5.53
C SER A 93 7.45 -8.11 -5.65
N GLU A 94 8.47 -8.26 -4.81
CA GLU A 94 9.33 -9.45 -4.78
C GLU A 94 8.89 -10.45 -3.72
N GLU A 95 8.35 -9.96 -2.60
CA GLU A 95 8.02 -10.80 -1.45
C GLU A 95 6.62 -11.40 -1.50
N LEU A 96 5.67 -10.72 -2.18
CA LEU A 96 4.30 -11.16 -2.30
C LEU A 96 3.95 -11.44 -3.75
N GLN A 97 2.97 -12.32 -3.94
CA GLN A 97 2.35 -12.45 -5.25
C GLN A 97 1.53 -11.20 -5.54
N ILE A 98 1.61 -10.71 -6.78
CA ILE A 98 0.83 -9.54 -7.20
C ILE A 98 -0.24 -10.03 -8.18
N GLU A 99 -1.48 -9.67 -7.88
CA GLU A 99 -2.64 -9.96 -8.70
C GLU A 99 -3.31 -8.64 -9.05
N TYR A 100 -3.66 -8.44 -10.30
CA TYR A 100 -4.25 -7.18 -10.75
C TYR A 100 -5.76 -7.32 -10.92
N TYR A 101 -6.48 -6.27 -10.52
CA TYR A 101 -7.93 -6.22 -10.68
C TYR A 101 -8.35 -4.90 -11.34
N ASP A 102 -9.48 -4.94 -12.00
CA ASP A 102 -10.06 -3.75 -12.65
C ASP A 102 -11.02 -3.00 -11.74
#